data_f4898d031f8443c2dbad8e3c7b3cf19f
#
_entry.id   f4898d031f8443c2dbad8e3c7b3cf19f
#
_cell.length_a   1.000
_cell.length_b   1.000
_cell.length_c   1.000
_cell.angle_alpha   90.00
_cell.angle_beta   90.00
_cell.angle_gamma   90.00
#
_symmetry.space_group_name_H-M   'P 1'
#
loop_
_entity.id
_entity.type
_entity.pdbx_description
1 polymer ?
#
loop_
_entity_poly.entity_id
_entity_poly.type
_entity_poly.pdbx_seq_one_letter_code
_entity_poly.pdbx_strand_id
1 'polypeptide(L)'
;MTLRKLDHANQLTAQFKRFYENLNHDNYGSDLIDQLYHQDMTFKDSFHGINGLDDFKLYCGSLYENLSACDFVFHKSWVTESDAMLTWTMTFSHPRLRGGRSISVEGASEISFDEKVYFHQDYFDGGNLLYEHVPVLGSVISYLKKRMNT
;
A
#
# COMPACT_ATOMS: atom_id res chain seq x y z
N MET A 1 -3.36 26.70 -12.77
CA MET A 1 -3.90 25.33 -12.80
C MET A 1 -4.70 25.13 -14.07
N THR A 2 -4.36 24.15 -14.88
CA THR A 2 -5.15 23.83 -16.07
C THR A 2 -6.10 22.68 -15.76
N LEU A 3 -7.36 22.81 -16.15
CA LEU A 3 -8.36 21.77 -15.99
C LEU A 3 -7.88 20.41 -16.55
N ARG A 4 -7.17 20.45 -17.68
CA ARG A 4 -6.61 19.25 -18.32
C ARG A 4 -5.63 18.48 -17.40
N LYS A 5 -4.79 19.17 -16.63
CA LYS A 5 -3.84 18.54 -15.70
C LYS A 5 -4.57 17.92 -14.51
N LEU A 6 -5.57 18.61 -14.01
CA LEU A 6 -6.38 18.08 -12.91
C LEU A 6 -7.23 16.87 -13.35
N ASP A 7 -7.75 16.90 -14.57
CA ASP A 7 -8.47 15.76 -15.14
C ASP A 7 -7.56 14.54 -15.27
N HIS A 8 -6.34 14.74 -15.77
CA HIS A 8 -5.33 13.67 -15.84
C HIS A 8 -5.00 13.14 -14.44
N ALA A 9 -4.79 14.01 -13.46
CA ALA A 9 -4.51 13.62 -12.07
C ALA A 9 -5.64 12.79 -11.48
N ASN A 10 -6.89 13.17 -11.72
CA ASN A 10 -8.06 12.40 -11.27
C ASN A 10 -8.15 11.04 -11.96
N GLN A 11 -7.88 10.97 -13.26
CA GLN A 11 -7.87 9.71 -14.01
C GLN A 11 -6.77 8.77 -13.51
N LEU A 12 -5.57 9.29 -13.28
CA LEU A 12 -4.44 8.50 -12.78
C LEU A 12 -4.69 8.00 -11.36
N THR A 13 -5.26 8.84 -10.51
CA THR A 13 -5.66 8.46 -9.14
C THR A 13 -6.73 7.36 -9.16
N ALA A 14 -7.70 7.44 -10.05
CA ALA A 14 -8.71 6.39 -10.24
C ALA A 14 -8.08 5.09 -10.75
N GLN A 15 -7.11 5.18 -11.64
CA GLN A 15 -6.35 4.03 -12.15
C GLN A 15 -5.54 3.36 -11.02
N PHE A 16 -4.92 4.14 -10.16
CA PHE A 16 -4.21 3.66 -8.97
C PHE A 16 -5.14 2.86 -8.06
N LYS A 17 -6.31 3.41 -7.73
CA LYS A 17 -7.32 2.72 -6.92
C LYS A 17 -7.74 1.40 -7.55
N ARG A 18 -8.11 1.40 -8.82
CA ARG A 18 -8.55 0.19 -9.53
C ARG A 18 -7.47 -0.88 -9.54
N PHE A 19 -6.20 -0.47 -9.73
CA PHE A 19 -5.08 -1.41 -9.71
C PHE A 19 -5.01 -2.16 -8.37
N TYR A 20 -5.03 -1.44 -7.24
CA TYR A 20 -4.93 -2.07 -5.92
C TYR A 20 -6.21 -2.79 -5.50
N GLU A 21 -7.39 -2.31 -5.88
CA GLU A 21 -8.66 -2.98 -5.61
C GLU A 21 -8.77 -4.34 -6.32
N ASN A 22 -8.13 -4.48 -7.47
CA ASN A 22 -8.16 -5.70 -8.28
C ASN A 22 -6.87 -6.51 -8.22
N LEU A 23 -5.87 -6.04 -7.48
CA LEU A 23 -4.60 -6.73 -7.37
C LEU A 23 -4.77 -8.06 -6.61
N ASN A 24 -4.25 -9.14 -7.20
CA ASN A 24 -4.31 -10.46 -6.60
C ASN A 24 -3.08 -11.26 -7.03
N HIS A 25 -2.99 -12.49 -6.54
CA HIS A 25 -1.89 -13.40 -6.81
C HIS A 25 -1.63 -13.63 -8.31
N ASP A 26 -2.67 -13.54 -9.15
CA ASP A 26 -2.56 -13.87 -10.57
C ASP A 26 -2.18 -12.66 -11.44
N ASN A 27 -2.36 -11.41 -10.97
CA ASN A 27 -2.25 -10.21 -11.81
C ASN A 27 -1.20 -9.18 -11.36
N TYR A 28 -0.43 -9.41 -10.29
CA TYR A 28 0.57 -8.45 -9.82
C TYR A 28 1.70 -8.22 -10.82
N GLY A 29 1.95 -9.15 -11.73
CA GLY A 29 2.93 -9.04 -12.79
C GLY A 29 2.36 -8.65 -14.15
N SER A 30 1.11 -8.22 -14.21
CA SER A 30 0.47 -7.81 -15.47
C SER A 30 1.00 -6.47 -15.97
N ASP A 31 0.73 -6.17 -17.25
CA ASP A 31 1.11 -4.90 -17.87
C ASP A 31 0.44 -3.67 -17.24
N LEU A 32 -0.57 -3.85 -16.40
CA LEU A 32 -1.25 -2.77 -15.70
C LEU A 32 -0.31 -2.01 -14.77
N ILE A 33 0.64 -2.69 -14.15
CA ILE A 33 1.64 -2.04 -13.29
C ILE A 33 2.58 -1.15 -14.11
N ASP A 34 2.96 -1.58 -15.31
CA ASP A 34 3.79 -0.81 -16.23
C ASP A 34 3.08 0.43 -16.76
N GLN A 35 1.76 0.38 -16.89
CA GLN A 35 0.95 1.51 -17.30
C GLN A 35 0.80 2.56 -16.18
N LEU A 36 0.84 2.12 -14.92
CA LEU A 36 0.64 2.98 -13.76
C LEU A 36 1.94 3.66 -13.31
N TYR A 37 3.05 2.94 -13.30
CA TYR A 37 4.32 3.40 -12.73
C TYR A 37 5.40 3.63 -13.78
N HIS A 38 6.24 4.65 -13.52
CA HIS A 38 7.50 4.82 -14.25
C HIS A 38 8.49 3.71 -13.94
N GLN A 39 9.37 3.40 -14.88
CA GLN A 39 10.47 2.44 -14.66
C GLN A 39 11.41 2.89 -13.53
N ASP A 40 11.60 4.20 -13.36
CA ASP A 40 12.49 4.78 -12.35
C ASP A 40 11.76 5.15 -11.06
N MET A 41 10.59 4.57 -10.82
CA MET A 41 9.80 4.89 -9.65
C MET A 41 10.52 4.58 -8.33
N THR A 42 10.12 5.25 -7.27
CA THR A 42 10.57 4.99 -5.91
C THR A 42 9.36 4.62 -5.05
N PHE A 43 9.49 3.57 -4.28
CA PHE A 43 8.50 3.13 -3.30
C PHE A 43 9.11 3.14 -1.90
N LYS A 44 8.32 3.58 -0.92
CA LYS A 44 8.69 3.52 0.50
C LYS A 44 7.51 3.06 1.33
N ASP A 45 7.78 2.33 2.39
CA ASP A 45 6.82 2.06 3.46
C ASP A 45 7.54 1.99 4.82
N SER A 46 6.85 1.52 5.86
CA SER A 46 7.42 1.43 7.21
C SER A 46 8.61 0.47 7.31
N PHE A 47 8.77 -0.44 6.36
CA PHE A 47 9.77 -1.50 6.39
C PHE A 47 10.75 -1.47 5.21
N HIS A 48 10.40 -0.82 4.10
CA HIS A 48 11.11 -0.93 2.83
C HIS A 48 11.37 0.41 2.16
N GLY A 49 12.46 0.48 1.41
CA GLY A 49 12.72 1.50 0.41
C GLY A 49 13.17 0.80 -0.86
N ILE A 50 12.48 1.04 -1.97
CA ILE A 50 12.69 0.34 -3.24
C ILE A 50 12.84 1.36 -4.35
N ASN A 51 13.88 1.20 -5.17
CA ASN A 51 14.11 2.03 -6.34
C ASN A 51 13.98 1.18 -7.60
N GLY A 52 13.14 1.63 -8.53
CA GLY A 52 12.91 0.98 -9.80
C GLY A 52 11.72 0.03 -9.80
N LEU A 53 11.05 -0.01 -10.93
CA LEU A 53 9.82 -0.78 -11.11
C LEU A 53 10.08 -2.30 -11.07
N ASP A 54 11.20 -2.75 -11.60
CA ASP A 54 11.52 -4.19 -11.62
C ASP A 54 11.65 -4.74 -10.19
N ASP A 55 12.36 -4.02 -9.31
CA ASP A 55 12.48 -4.40 -7.91
C ASP A 55 11.15 -4.27 -7.16
N PHE A 56 10.34 -3.27 -7.52
CA PHE A 56 9.00 -3.12 -6.94
C PHE A 56 8.09 -4.29 -7.33
N LYS A 57 8.15 -4.76 -8.58
CA LYS A 57 7.41 -5.95 -9.02
C LYS A 57 7.82 -7.19 -8.25
N LEU A 58 9.11 -7.38 -8.00
CA LEU A 58 9.61 -8.49 -7.18
C LEU A 58 9.09 -8.41 -5.74
N TYR A 59 9.07 -7.22 -5.18
CA TYR A 59 8.51 -6.98 -3.85
C TYR A 59 7.02 -7.33 -3.79
N CYS A 60 6.23 -6.84 -4.73
CA CYS A 60 4.80 -7.15 -4.82
C CYS A 60 4.56 -8.65 -4.97
N GLY A 61 5.33 -9.32 -5.84
CA GLY A 61 5.24 -10.76 -6.05
C GLY A 61 5.52 -11.54 -4.76
N SER A 62 6.60 -11.20 -4.07
CA SER A 62 6.96 -11.82 -2.80
C SER A 62 5.89 -11.62 -1.73
N LEU A 63 5.31 -10.42 -1.67
CA LEU A 63 4.23 -10.12 -0.73
C LEU A 63 2.99 -10.97 -1.00
N TYR A 64 2.51 -10.99 -2.24
CA TYR A 64 1.28 -11.69 -2.61
C TYR A 64 1.42 -13.21 -2.61
N GLU A 65 2.61 -13.75 -2.84
CA GLU A 65 2.88 -15.19 -2.70
C GLU A 65 2.69 -15.70 -1.28
N ASN A 66 2.95 -14.86 -0.28
CA ASN A 66 2.87 -15.22 1.13
C ASN A 66 1.52 -14.92 1.77
N LEU A 67 0.62 -14.20 1.10
CA LEU A 67 -0.70 -13.88 1.62
C LEU A 67 -1.74 -14.85 1.10
N SER A 68 -2.65 -15.28 1.99
CA SER A 68 -3.80 -16.10 1.60
C SER A 68 -4.90 -15.25 0.96
N ALA A 69 -5.01 -14.00 1.39
CA ALA A 69 -5.94 -13.00 0.86
C ALA A 69 -5.39 -11.61 1.14
N CYS A 70 -5.72 -10.65 0.29
CA CYS A 70 -5.41 -9.23 0.51
C CYS A 70 -6.41 -8.38 -0.27
N ASP A 71 -7.12 -7.52 0.45
CA ASP A 71 -8.14 -6.62 -0.11
C ASP A 71 -7.89 -5.19 0.35
N PHE A 72 -8.05 -4.22 -0.57
CA PHE A 72 -8.00 -2.80 -0.27
C PHE A 72 -9.37 -2.17 -0.44
N VAL A 73 -9.77 -1.34 0.54
CA VAL A 73 -10.92 -0.47 0.45
C VAL A 73 -10.44 0.97 0.60
N PHE A 74 -10.59 1.77 -0.45
CA PHE A 74 -10.20 3.19 -0.43
C PHE A 74 -11.34 4.03 0.13
N HIS A 75 -11.01 5.06 0.92
CA HIS A 75 -11.98 5.93 1.58
C HIS A 75 -11.95 7.34 0.99
N LYS A 76 -10.94 8.12 1.34
CA LYS A 76 -10.81 9.52 0.93
C LYS A 76 -9.59 9.72 0.04
N SER A 77 -9.67 10.67 -0.86
CA SER A 77 -8.53 11.09 -1.66
C SER A 77 -8.51 12.62 -1.79
N TRP A 78 -7.30 13.14 -1.78
CA TRP A 78 -7.01 14.55 -2.04
C TRP A 78 -6.07 14.58 -3.23
N VAL A 79 -6.44 15.30 -4.28
CA VAL A 79 -5.75 15.27 -5.57
C VAL A 79 -5.36 16.69 -5.96
N THR A 80 -4.08 16.86 -6.31
CA THR A 80 -3.59 18.07 -6.97
C THR A 80 -3.17 17.73 -8.41
N GLU A 81 -2.63 18.68 -9.14
CA GLU A 81 -2.14 18.43 -10.50
C GLU A 81 -0.99 17.43 -10.57
N SER A 82 -0.22 17.27 -9.49
CA SER A 82 1.01 16.46 -9.47
C SER A 82 1.10 15.44 -8.35
N ASP A 83 0.16 15.45 -7.40
CA ASP A 83 0.20 14.61 -6.22
C ASP A 83 -1.20 14.14 -5.82
N ALA A 84 -1.26 13.04 -5.11
CA ALA A 84 -2.48 12.61 -4.45
C ALA A 84 -2.16 11.92 -3.13
N MET A 85 -3.12 12.00 -2.22
CA MET A 85 -3.11 11.28 -0.95
C MET A 85 -4.41 10.50 -0.86
N LEU A 86 -4.32 9.20 -0.59
CA LEU A 86 -5.48 8.31 -0.52
C LEU A 86 -5.44 7.55 0.80
N THR A 87 -6.56 7.53 1.50
CA THR A 87 -6.70 6.71 2.70
C THR A 87 -7.38 5.38 2.37
N TRP A 88 -7.00 4.32 3.06
CA TRP A 88 -7.51 2.99 2.80
C TRP A 88 -7.51 2.11 4.05
N THR A 89 -8.27 1.04 3.98
CA THR A 89 -8.19 -0.10 4.88
C THR A 89 -7.73 -1.30 4.06
N MET A 90 -6.65 -1.93 4.50
CA MET A 90 -6.16 -3.19 3.93
C MET A 90 -6.55 -4.33 4.85
N THR A 91 -7.19 -5.35 4.31
CA THR A 91 -7.51 -6.58 5.04
C THR A 91 -6.74 -7.71 4.38
N PHE A 92 -5.95 -8.42 5.16
CA PHE A 92 -5.13 -9.52 4.65
C PHE A 92 -5.12 -10.70 5.60
N SER A 93 -4.72 -11.88 5.08
CA SER A 93 -4.51 -13.09 5.84
C SER A 93 -3.13 -13.65 5.53
N HIS A 94 -2.43 -14.09 6.55
CA HIS A 94 -1.14 -14.77 6.43
C HIS A 94 -1.14 -16.03 7.29
N PRO A 95 -0.72 -17.20 6.75
CA PRO A 95 -0.82 -18.47 7.48
C PRO A 95 -0.11 -18.48 8.84
N ARG A 96 0.95 -17.68 8.99
CA ARG A 96 1.76 -17.61 10.21
C ARG A 96 1.32 -16.53 11.20
N LEU A 97 0.31 -15.72 10.85
CA LEU A 97 -0.15 -14.64 11.69
C LEU A 97 -1.59 -14.92 12.14
N ARG A 98 -1.86 -14.81 13.44
CA ARG A 98 -3.18 -15.03 14.05
C ARG A 98 -3.85 -16.33 13.63
N GLY A 99 -3.09 -17.38 13.37
CA GLY A 99 -3.64 -18.66 12.91
C GLY A 99 -4.34 -18.58 11.54
N GLY A 100 -3.91 -17.65 10.69
CA GLY A 100 -4.49 -17.43 9.36
C GLY A 100 -5.75 -16.57 9.34
N ARG A 101 -6.17 -15.99 10.47
CA ARG A 101 -7.33 -15.09 10.53
C ARG A 101 -7.03 -13.75 9.89
N SER A 102 -8.07 -13.08 9.39
CA SER A 102 -7.96 -11.76 8.77
C SER A 102 -7.43 -10.70 9.73
N ILE A 103 -6.54 -9.86 9.22
CA ILE A 103 -5.98 -8.70 9.90
C ILE A 103 -6.33 -7.46 9.07
N SER A 104 -6.89 -6.44 9.72
CA SER A 104 -7.21 -5.15 9.06
C SER A 104 -6.26 -4.07 9.55
N VAL A 105 -5.73 -3.30 8.59
CA VAL A 105 -4.80 -2.20 8.85
C VAL A 105 -5.30 -0.97 8.11
N GLU A 106 -5.36 0.16 8.81
CA GLU A 106 -5.64 1.44 8.19
C GLU A 106 -4.34 2.12 7.77
N GLY A 107 -4.36 2.77 6.63
CA GLY A 107 -3.19 3.46 6.12
C GLY A 107 -3.54 4.51 5.09
N ALA A 108 -2.51 5.07 4.50
CA ALA A 108 -2.62 6.06 3.46
C ALA A 108 -1.47 5.90 2.46
N SER A 109 -1.74 6.20 1.20
CA SER A 109 -0.73 6.26 0.14
C SER A 109 -0.55 7.68 -0.33
N GLU A 110 0.69 8.12 -0.37
CA GLU A 110 1.11 9.35 -1.02
C GLU A 110 1.70 8.99 -2.38
N ILE A 111 1.20 9.60 -3.44
CA ILE A 111 1.74 9.40 -4.79
C ILE A 111 2.05 10.74 -5.44
N SER A 112 3.18 10.77 -6.15
CA SER A 112 3.56 11.89 -7.01
C SER A 112 3.69 11.38 -8.44
N PHE A 113 3.22 12.16 -9.39
CA PHE A 113 3.10 11.71 -10.77
C PHE A 113 3.24 12.86 -11.78
N ASP A 114 3.61 12.48 -12.98
CA ASP A 114 3.43 13.25 -14.20
C ASP A 114 2.47 12.46 -15.12
N GLU A 115 2.94 11.81 -16.16
CA GLU A 115 2.12 10.88 -16.95
C GLU A 115 1.90 9.55 -16.23
N LYS A 116 2.84 9.17 -15.36
CA LYS A 116 2.80 7.96 -14.53
C LYS A 116 3.28 8.29 -13.12
N VAL A 117 3.02 7.40 -12.18
CA VAL A 117 3.51 7.53 -10.81
C VAL A 117 5.02 7.29 -10.78
N TYR A 118 5.77 8.25 -10.27
CA TYR A 118 7.22 8.12 -10.06
C TYR A 118 7.61 8.01 -8.59
N PHE A 119 6.70 8.35 -7.67
CA PHE A 119 6.92 8.24 -6.23
C PHE A 119 5.65 7.69 -5.57
N HIS A 120 5.82 6.71 -4.69
CA HIS A 120 4.73 6.10 -3.93
C HIS A 120 5.23 5.79 -2.52
N GLN A 121 4.59 6.36 -1.51
CA GLN A 121 4.90 6.06 -0.10
C GLN A 121 3.63 5.67 0.64
N ASP A 122 3.70 4.53 1.31
CA ASP A 122 2.62 4.04 2.17
C ASP A 122 2.92 4.35 3.63
N TYR A 123 1.92 4.88 4.31
CA TYR A 123 1.94 5.18 5.74
C TYR A 123 0.96 4.25 6.44
N PHE A 124 1.46 3.45 7.37
CA PHE A 124 0.62 2.58 8.19
C PHE A 124 1.33 2.28 9.52
N ASP A 125 0.56 1.79 10.49
CA ASP A 125 1.12 1.34 11.76
C ASP A 125 1.76 -0.04 11.59
N GLY A 126 3.09 -0.11 11.63
CA GLY A 126 3.85 -1.35 11.51
C GLY A 126 3.56 -2.34 12.63
N GLY A 127 3.26 -1.85 13.83
CA GLY A 127 2.82 -2.69 14.95
C GLY A 127 1.49 -3.34 14.66
N ASN A 128 0.52 -2.55 14.18
CA ASN A 128 -0.81 -3.05 13.83
C ASN A 128 -0.78 -4.01 12.65
N LEU A 129 0.15 -3.80 11.70
CA LEU A 129 0.31 -4.68 10.56
C LEU A 129 0.95 -6.02 10.94
N LEU A 130 1.98 -6.01 11.77
CA LEU A 130 2.84 -7.17 12.00
C LEU A 130 3.12 -7.46 13.47
N TYR A 131 3.74 -6.54 14.18
CA TYR A 131 4.36 -6.81 15.48
C TYR A 131 3.37 -7.25 16.55
N GLU A 132 2.16 -6.70 16.55
CA GLU A 132 1.11 -7.04 17.51
C GLU A 132 0.56 -8.46 17.31
N HIS A 133 0.79 -9.05 16.14
CA HIS A 133 0.29 -10.38 15.78
C HIS A 133 1.33 -11.47 15.96
N VAL A 134 2.54 -11.12 16.37
CA VAL A 134 3.60 -12.08 16.68
C VAL A 134 3.49 -12.45 18.15
N PRO A 135 3.43 -13.75 18.51
CA PRO A 135 3.39 -14.19 19.91
C PRO A 135 4.56 -13.60 20.71
N VAL A 136 4.33 -13.24 21.95
CA VAL A 136 5.28 -12.59 22.87
C VAL A 136 5.56 -11.14 22.50
N LEU A 137 6.00 -10.86 21.26
CA LEU A 137 6.25 -9.49 20.80
C LEU A 137 4.97 -8.65 20.81
N GLY A 138 3.84 -9.22 20.37
CA GLY A 138 2.53 -8.56 20.44
C GLY A 138 2.14 -8.19 21.86
N SER A 139 2.41 -9.07 22.82
CA SER A 139 2.14 -8.82 24.25
C SER A 139 2.99 -7.66 24.78
N VAL A 140 4.27 -7.59 24.40
CA VAL A 140 5.17 -6.50 24.80
C VAL A 140 4.70 -5.18 24.23
N ILE A 141 4.35 -5.14 22.95
CA ILE A 141 3.86 -3.92 22.28
C ILE A 141 2.56 -3.45 22.91
N SER A 142 1.60 -4.35 23.16
CA SER A 142 0.34 -4.03 23.82
C SER A 142 0.56 -3.46 25.23
N TYR A 143 1.50 -4.03 25.96
CA TYR A 143 1.89 -3.53 27.29
C TYR A 143 2.45 -2.10 27.19
N LEU A 144 3.36 -1.83 26.26
CA LEU A 144 3.95 -0.51 26.06
C LEU A 144 2.89 0.53 25.69
N LYS A 145 1.96 0.18 24.79
CA LYS A 145 0.86 1.09 24.41
C LYS A 145 -0.02 1.45 25.61
N LYS A 146 -0.34 0.49 26.46
CA LYS A 146 -1.10 0.74 27.70
C LYS A 146 -0.36 1.68 28.64
N ARG A 147 0.96 1.50 28.78
CA ARG A 147 1.79 2.38 29.63
C ARG A 147 1.81 3.82 29.12
N MET A 148 1.76 4.03 27.83
CA MET A 148 1.74 5.38 27.25
C MET A 148 0.41 6.11 27.49
N ASN A 149 -0.66 5.39 27.73
CA ASN A 149 -2.00 5.96 27.95
C ASN A 149 -2.32 6.23 29.44
N THR A 150 -1.41 5.94 30.33
CA THR A 150 -1.51 6.25 31.78
C THR A 150 -0.52 7.34 32.15
#